data_f09644e644f786b15ab1532175f39068
#
_entry.id   f09644e644f786b15ab1532175f39068
#
_cell.length_a   1.000
_cell.length_b   1.000
_cell.length_c   1.000
_cell.angle_alpha   90.00
_cell.angle_beta   90.00
_cell.angle_gamma   90.00
#
_symmetry.space_group_name_H-M   'P 1'
#
loop_
_entity.id
_entity.type
_entity.pdbx_description
1 polymer ?
#
loop_
_entity_poly.entity_id
_entity_poly.type
_entity_poly.pdbx_seq_one_letter_code
_entity_poly.pdbx_strand_id
1 'polypeptide(L)'
;MHIKLADLKTLIKNLHPLETKILLHYSLKDELTSTRLETELGYKEGHANQAFSWLAGKKLLAETSRTPHTYFELTDFGRKIFKDGFAEERIVSYLKENGPKRLPEIAVALGIENKDVGSAFGSLSKDNVLAMNAEKKAEYTGAPLPERFAVAKSLIKKASEAENCQLDAA
;
A
#
# COMPACT_ATOMS: atom_id res chain seq x y z
N MET A 1 14.48 16.00 -41.78
CA MET A 1 15.76 15.66 -41.08
C MET A 1 16.27 14.37 -41.71
N HIS A 2 17.37 14.41 -42.52
CA HIS A 2 17.92 13.22 -43.14
C HIS A 2 18.93 12.57 -42.20
N ILE A 3 18.59 11.42 -41.66
CA ILE A 3 19.53 10.60 -40.89
C ILE A 3 20.48 9.94 -41.90
N LYS A 4 21.80 10.09 -41.72
CA LYS A 4 22.79 9.42 -42.59
C LYS A 4 22.72 7.91 -42.34
N LEU A 5 22.88 7.13 -43.40
CA LEU A 5 22.82 5.66 -43.37
C LEU A 5 23.81 5.05 -42.34
N ALA A 6 24.97 5.68 -42.19
CA ALA A 6 25.96 5.26 -41.18
C ALA A 6 25.43 5.41 -39.75
N ASP A 7 24.73 6.50 -39.45
CA ASP A 7 24.15 6.78 -38.14
C ASP A 7 23.05 5.79 -37.82
N LEU A 8 22.22 5.43 -38.83
CA LEU A 8 21.16 4.42 -38.69
C LEU A 8 21.73 3.02 -38.38
N LYS A 9 22.80 2.61 -39.06
CA LYS A 9 23.45 1.32 -38.79
C LYS A 9 24.03 1.28 -37.37
N THR A 10 24.63 2.38 -36.91
CA THR A 10 25.15 2.48 -35.55
C THR A 10 24.02 2.44 -34.51
N LEU A 11 22.91 3.14 -34.78
CA LEU A 11 21.76 3.11 -33.90
C LEU A 11 21.19 1.69 -33.74
N ILE A 12 20.99 0.98 -34.86
CA ILE A 12 20.46 -0.41 -34.85
C ILE A 12 21.37 -1.35 -34.05
N LYS A 13 22.70 -1.24 -34.20
CA LYS A 13 23.67 -2.06 -33.45
C LYS A 13 23.64 -1.82 -31.94
N ASN A 14 23.20 -0.63 -31.51
CA ASN A 14 23.15 -0.21 -30.12
C ASN A 14 21.76 -0.41 -29.48
N LEU A 15 20.83 -1.06 -30.18
CA LEU A 15 19.53 -1.39 -29.60
C LEU A 15 19.64 -2.62 -28.71
N HIS A 16 19.05 -2.51 -27.53
CA HIS A 16 18.86 -3.67 -26.64
C HIS A 16 17.77 -4.59 -27.19
N PRO A 17 17.80 -5.91 -26.96
CA PRO A 17 16.74 -6.84 -27.42
C PRO A 17 15.32 -6.40 -27.06
N LEU A 18 15.11 -5.82 -25.87
CA LEU A 18 13.81 -5.27 -25.45
C LEU A 18 13.36 -4.11 -26.35
N GLU A 19 14.26 -3.18 -26.70
CA GLU A 19 13.94 -2.07 -27.60
C GLU A 19 13.62 -2.58 -29.00
N THR A 20 14.43 -3.51 -29.51
CA THR A 20 14.24 -4.14 -30.84
C THR A 20 12.87 -4.81 -30.93
N LYS A 21 12.45 -5.52 -29.87
CA LYS A 21 11.16 -6.21 -29.83
C LYS A 21 9.99 -5.22 -29.95
N ILE A 22 10.07 -4.07 -29.29
CA ILE A 22 9.07 -2.98 -29.41
C ILE A 22 9.04 -2.43 -30.83
N LEU A 23 10.19 -2.04 -31.37
CA LEU A 23 10.29 -1.41 -32.70
C LEU A 23 9.88 -2.32 -33.86
N LEU A 24 9.96 -3.65 -33.69
CA LEU A 24 9.52 -4.63 -34.69
C LEU A 24 8.02 -4.94 -34.57
N HIS A 25 7.43 -4.76 -33.41
CA HIS A 25 6.03 -5.13 -33.16
C HIS A 25 5.05 -3.99 -33.39
N TYR A 26 5.44 -2.76 -33.07
CA TYR A 26 4.56 -1.59 -33.13
C TYR A 26 4.88 -0.66 -34.29
N SER A 27 3.86 0.03 -34.77
CA SER A 27 3.97 1.08 -35.81
C SER A 27 4.21 2.47 -35.20
N LEU A 28 4.58 3.43 -36.06
CA LEU A 28 4.83 4.82 -35.63
C LEU A 28 3.59 5.55 -35.09
N LYS A 29 2.39 4.99 -35.26
CA LYS A 29 1.13 5.58 -34.81
C LYS A 29 0.60 4.94 -33.53
N ASP A 30 1.24 3.89 -33.07
CA ASP A 30 0.79 3.18 -31.87
C ASP A 30 1.15 3.95 -30.60
N GLU A 31 0.17 4.06 -29.71
CA GLU A 31 0.42 4.49 -28.34
C GLU A 31 0.82 3.28 -27.51
N LEU A 32 1.94 3.42 -26.81
CA LEU A 32 2.54 2.36 -26.01
C LEU A 32 2.34 2.64 -24.53
N THR A 33 1.85 1.64 -23.81
CA THR A 33 1.75 1.66 -22.34
C THR A 33 2.48 0.46 -21.76
N SER A 34 2.88 0.54 -20.49
CA SER A 34 3.50 -0.60 -19.79
C SER A 34 2.59 -1.83 -19.84
N THR A 35 1.30 -1.65 -19.62
CA THR A 35 0.30 -2.73 -19.69
C THR A 35 0.24 -3.39 -21.08
N ARG A 36 0.32 -2.61 -22.16
CA ARG A 36 0.38 -3.19 -23.50
C ARG A 36 1.64 -4.02 -23.71
N LEU A 37 2.80 -3.54 -23.26
CA LEU A 37 4.06 -4.29 -23.38
C LEU A 37 4.03 -5.59 -22.55
N GLU A 38 3.39 -5.57 -21.40
CA GLU A 38 3.21 -6.76 -20.57
C GLU A 38 2.31 -7.79 -21.25
N THR A 39 1.14 -7.37 -21.71
CA THR A 39 0.14 -8.27 -22.30
C THR A 39 0.53 -8.77 -23.69
N GLU A 40 1.04 -7.91 -24.57
CA GLU A 40 1.31 -8.24 -25.97
C GLU A 40 2.72 -8.80 -26.18
N LEU A 41 3.71 -8.36 -25.40
CA LEU A 41 5.11 -8.76 -25.52
C LEU A 41 5.65 -9.58 -24.34
N GLY A 42 4.86 -9.78 -23.27
CA GLY A 42 5.28 -10.52 -22.08
C GLY A 42 6.38 -9.81 -21.28
N TYR A 43 6.39 -8.49 -21.28
CA TYR A 43 7.35 -7.71 -20.49
C TYR A 43 6.95 -7.77 -19.00
N LYS A 44 7.96 -7.78 -18.14
CA LYS A 44 7.76 -7.47 -16.73
C LYS A 44 7.75 -5.94 -16.57
N GLU A 45 7.08 -5.42 -15.55
CA GLU A 45 6.96 -3.97 -15.27
C GLU A 45 8.30 -3.22 -15.38
N GLY A 46 9.34 -3.72 -14.74
CA GLY A 46 10.68 -3.12 -14.80
C GLY A 46 11.27 -3.12 -16.23
N HIS A 47 10.98 -4.11 -17.05
CA HIS A 47 11.45 -4.19 -18.45
C HIS A 47 10.77 -3.15 -19.34
N ALA A 48 9.48 -2.91 -19.15
CA ALA A 48 8.74 -1.90 -19.91
C ALA A 48 9.29 -0.50 -19.62
N ASN A 49 9.43 -0.13 -18.36
CA ASN A 49 9.97 1.16 -17.94
C ASN A 49 11.40 1.39 -18.44
N GLN A 50 12.24 0.36 -18.39
CA GLN A 50 13.61 0.41 -18.87
C GLN A 50 13.69 0.61 -20.38
N ALA A 51 12.89 -0.15 -21.15
CA ALA A 51 12.82 -0.02 -22.59
C ALA A 51 12.31 1.36 -23.03
N PHE A 52 11.28 1.90 -22.37
CA PHE A 52 10.80 3.26 -22.60
C PHE A 52 11.88 4.32 -22.33
N SER A 53 12.60 4.21 -21.22
CA SER A 53 13.68 5.14 -20.90
C SER A 53 14.80 5.11 -21.96
N TRP A 54 15.21 3.94 -22.41
CA TRP A 54 16.24 3.81 -23.45
C TRP A 54 15.80 4.32 -24.81
N LEU A 55 14.56 4.00 -25.24
CA LEU A 55 14.01 4.49 -26.50
C LEU A 55 13.83 6.00 -26.50
N ALA A 56 13.37 6.57 -25.39
CA ALA A 56 13.26 8.03 -25.21
C ALA A 56 14.63 8.71 -25.22
N GLY A 57 15.64 8.14 -24.55
CA GLY A 57 17.02 8.62 -24.58
C GLY A 57 17.63 8.62 -25.98
N LYS A 58 17.24 7.67 -26.84
CA LYS A 58 17.63 7.58 -28.24
C LYS A 58 16.73 8.41 -29.17
N LYS A 59 15.75 9.14 -28.63
CA LYS A 59 14.75 9.96 -29.39
C LYS A 59 13.92 9.13 -30.40
N LEU A 60 13.71 7.85 -30.10
CA LEU A 60 12.88 6.94 -30.89
C LEU A 60 11.45 6.86 -30.36
N LEU A 61 11.23 7.33 -29.13
CA LEU A 61 9.94 7.41 -28.47
C LEU A 61 9.82 8.77 -27.78
N ALA A 62 8.62 9.32 -27.76
CA ALA A 62 8.28 10.51 -26.98
C ALA A 62 7.27 10.14 -25.89
N GLU A 63 7.50 10.58 -24.66
CA GLU A 63 6.51 10.45 -23.59
C GLU A 63 5.41 11.47 -23.82
N THR A 64 4.17 11.02 -23.92
CA THR A 64 2.98 11.85 -24.14
C THR A 64 2.21 12.11 -22.84
N SER A 65 2.21 11.13 -21.93
CA SER A 65 1.58 11.25 -20.62
C SER A 65 2.26 10.33 -19.62
N ARG A 66 2.14 10.66 -18.33
CA ARG A 66 2.58 9.80 -17.22
C ARG A 66 1.52 9.81 -16.13
N THR A 67 0.95 8.65 -15.85
CA THR A 67 0.02 8.45 -14.73
C THR A 67 0.72 7.60 -13.68
N PRO A 68 1.14 8.17 -12.55
CA PRO A 68 1.72 7.38 -11.47
C PRO A 68 0.62 6.53 -10.80
N HIS A 69 0.87 5.26 -10.59
CA HIS A 69 0.04 4.38 -9.78
C HIS A 69 0.76 4.11 -8.47
N THR A 70 0.08 4.36 -7.36
CA THR A 70 0.59 4.06 -6.03
C THR A 70 -0.02 2.75 -5.56
N TYR A 71 0.82 1.79 -5.22
CA TYR A 71 0.41 0.51 -4.66
C TYR A 71 0.77 0.46 -3.19
N PHE A 72 -0.10 -0.16 -2.40
CA PHE A 72 0.12 -0.36 -0.98
C PHE A 72 0.19 -1.85 -0.68
N GLU A 73 1.15 -2.22 0.15
CA GLU A 73 1.35 -3.58 0.61
C GLU A 73 1.33 -3.61 2.13
N LEU A 74 0.70 -4.65 2.70
CA LEU A 74 0.70 -4.80 4.16
C LEU A 74 2.10 -5.11 4.67
N THR A 75 2.59 -4.29 5.59
CA THR A 75 3.76 -4.59 6.40
C THR A 75 3.47 -5.75 7.35
N ASP A 76 4.50 -6.31 8.00
CA ASP A 76 4.30 -7.34 9.04
C ASP A 76 3.42 -6.86 10.18
N PHE A 77 3.52 -5.57 10.54
CA PHE A 77 2.64 -4.95 11.51
C PHE A 77 1.19 -4.89 11.01
N GLY A 78 0.97 -4.52 9.75
CA GLY A 78 -0.37 -4.53 9.12
C GLY A 78 -0.97 -5.93 9.08
N ARG A 79 -0.18 -6.95 8.76
CA ARG A 79 -0.59 -8.37 8.80
C ARG A 79 -0.98 -8.82 10.21
N LYS A 80 -0.22 -8.37 11.22
CA LYS A 80 -0.53 -8.65 12.62
C LYS A 80 -1.86 -8.01 13.04
N ILE A 81 -2.08 -6.72 12.71
CA ILE A 81 -3.35 -6.05 12.99
C ILE A 81 -4.52 -6.74 12.27
N PHE A 82 -4.33 -7.17 11.02
CA PHE A 82 -5.36 -7.89 10.28
C PHE A 82 -5.78 -9.18 10.98
N LYS A 83 -4.81 -9.91 11.55
CA LYS A 83 -5.04 -11.17 12.25
C LYS A 83 -5.61 -10.97 13.66
N ASP A 84 -5.03 -10.08 14.44
CA ASP A 84 -5.25 -9.96 15.89
C ASP A 84 -6.27 -8.85 16.24
N GLY A 85 -6.56 -7.93 15.31
CA GLY A 85 -7.33 -6.71 15.55
C GLY A 85 -6.47 -5.57 16.12
N PHE A 86 -7.05 -4.37 16.14
CA PHE A 86 -6.42 -3.20 16.77
C PHE A 86 -6.33 -3.37 18.29
N ALA A 87 -5.29 -2.79 18.90
CA ALA A 87 -5.13 -2.81 20.35
C ALA A 87 -6.37 -2.26 21.06
N GLU A 88 -6.95 -1.18 20.53
CA GLU A 88 -8.16 -0.55 21.03
C GLU A 88 -9.36 -1.50 21.03
N GLU A 89 -9.61 -2.23 19.96
CA GLU A 89 -10.69 -3.21 19.88
C GLU A 89 -10.51 -4.32 20.91
N ARG A 90 -9.27 -4.82 21.04
CA ARG A 90 -8.92 -5.89 21.99
C ARG A 90 -9.08 -5.45 23.42
N ILE A 91 -8.68 -4.21 23.75
CA ILE A 91 -8.83 -3.63 25.11
C ILE A 91 -10.31 -3.48 25.45
N VAL A 92 -11.11 -2.91 24.54
CA VAL A 92 -12.55 -2.75 24.75
C VAL A 92 -13.25 -4.08 24.94
N SER A 93 -12.95 -5.08 24.12
CA SER A 93 -13.50 -6.43 24.25
C SER A 93 -13.13 -7.06 25.60
N TYR A 94 -11.86 -6.97 25.97
CA TYR A 94 -11.39 -7.49 27.27
C TYR A 94 -12.09 -6.83 28.46
N LEU A 95 -12.26 -5.51 28.45
CA LEU A 95 -12.93 -4.79 29.53
C LEU A 95 -14.44 -5.05 29.59
N LYS A 96 -15.09 -5.32 28.44
CA LYS A 96 -16.50 -5.76 28.41
C LYS A 96 -16.70 -7.09 29.11
N GLU A 97 -15.78 -8.02 28.92
CA GLU A 97 -15.88 -9.39 29.47
C GLU A 97 -15.40 -9.46 30.93
N ASN A 98 -14.37 -8.71 31.30
CA ASN A 98 -13.67 -8.86 32.59
C ASN A 98 -13.90 -7.70 33.56
N GLY A 99 -14.68 -6.69 33.16
CA GLY A 99 -14.90 -5.47 33.97
C GLY A 99 -13.66 -4.58 34.09
N PRO A 100 -13.71 -3.55 34.96
CA PRO A 100 -12.64 -2.57 35.12
C PRO A 100 -11.30 -3.18 35.56
N LYS A 101 -10.20 -2.79 34.89
CA LYS A 101 -8.84 -3.31 35.12
C LYS A 101 -7.82 -2.17 35.09
N ARG A 102 -6.68 -2.36 35.79
CA ARG A 102 -5.54 -1.46 35.68
C ARG A 102 -4.83 -1.65 34.32
N LEU A 103 -4.27 -0.57 33.76
CA LEU A 103 -3.59 -0.65 32.45
C LEU A 103 -2.49 -1.73 32.39
N PRO A 104 -1.64 -1.91 33.42
CA PRO A 104 -0.66 -3.00 33.40
C PRO A 104 -1.28 -4.39 33.39
N GLU A 105 -2.44 -4.59 34.04
CA GLU A 105 -3.15 -5.88 34.03
C GLU A 105 -3.68 -6.19 32.63
N ILE A 106 -4.18 -5.18 31.91
CA ILE A 106 -4.63 -5.29 30.52
C ILE A 106 -3.44 -5.63 29.62
N ALA A 107 -2.30 -4.97 29.80
CA ALA A 107 -1.09 -5.22 29.05
C ALA A 107 -0.63 -6.67 29.12
N VAL A 108 -0.57 -7.21 30.34
CA VAL A 108 -0.21 -8.62 30.58
C VAL A 108 -1.23 -9.58 29.98
N ALA A 109 -2.52 -9.33 30.22
CA ALA A 109 -3.60 -10.20 29.75
C ALA A 109 -3.67 -10.29 28.23
N LEU A 110 -3.41 -9.19 27.51
CA LEU A 110 -3.49 -9.13 26.04
C LEU A 110 -2.15 -9.34 25.35
N GLY A 111 -1.04 -9.43 26.09
CA GLY A 111 0.31 -9.50 25.51
C GLY A 111 0.67 -8.26 24.68
N ILE A 112 0.26 -7.08 25.16
CA ILE A 112 0.51 -5.78 24.52
C ILE A 112 1.48 -4.99 25.42
N GLU A 113 2.37 -4.19 24.83
CA GLU A 113 3.26 -3.34 25.63
C GLU A 113 2.48 -2.29 26.45
N ASN A 114 2.94 -1.99 27.66
CA ASN A 114 2.29 -1.00 28.53
C ASN A 114 2.12 0.37 27.88
N LYS A 115 3.09 0.77 27.09
CA LYS A 115 3.07 2.04 26.34
C LYS A 115 1.93 2.06 25.31
N ASP A 116 1.70 0.94 24.62
CA ASP A 116 0.67 0.81 23.57
C ASP A 116 -0.73 0.77 24.22
N VAL A 117 -0.87 0.08 25.36
CA VAL A 117 -2.10 0.12 26.17
C VAL A 117 -2.39 1.54 26.66
N GLY A 118 -1.36 2.27 27.12
CA GLY A 118 -1.50 3.67 27.53
C GLY A 118 -1.93 4.59 26.38
N SER A 119 -1.35 4.41 25.20
CA SER A 119 -1.70 5.15 23.99
C SER A 119 -3.14 4.86 23.54
N ALA A 120 -3.51 3.59 23.48
CA ALA A 120 -4.86 3.16 23.12
C ALA A 120 -5.91 3.67 24.13
N PHE A 121 -5.61 3.57 25.43
CA PHE A 121 -6.48 4.14 26.47
C PHE A 121 -6.66 5.65 26.29
N GLY A 122 -5.57 6.40 26.06
CA GLY A 122 -5.63 7.85 25.82
C GLY A 122 -6.46 8.23 24.60
N SER A 123 -6.37 7.46 23.49
CA SER A 123 -7.20 7.62 22.31
C SER A 123 -8.67 7.37 22.61
N LEU A 124 -8.99 6.20 23.19
CA LEU A 124 -10.36 5.78 23.49
C LEU A 124 -11.03 6.64 24.57
N SER A 125 -10.26 7.20 25.49
CA SER A 125 -10.76 8.13 26.53
C SER A 125 -11.19 9.46 25.92
N LYS A 126 -10.48 9.97 24.91
CA LYS A 126 -10.90 11.17 24.15
C LYS A 126 -12.22 10.97 23.42
N ASP A 127 -12.46 9.74 22.98
CA ASP A 127 -13.72 9.35 22.30
C ASP A 127 -14.82 8.96 23.30
N ASN A 128 -14.59 9.08 24.61
CA ASN A 128 -15.48 8.64 25.68
C ASN A 128 -15.84 7.15 25.65
N VAL A 129 -15.03 6.31 25.01
CA VAL A 129 -15.23 4.84 24.97
C VAL A 129 -14.72 4.19 26.24
N LEU A 130 -13.61 4.71 26.79
CA LEU A 130 -13.05 4.29 28.07
C LEU A 130 -12.98 5.46 29.05
N ALA A 131 -13.12 5.17 30.33
CA ALA A 131 -12.90 6.13 31.39
C ALA A 131 -11.98 5.53 32.47
N MET A 132 -11.35 6.40 33.27
CA MET A 132 -10.61 5.99 34.46
C MET A 132 -11.52 6.18 35.68
N ASN A 133 -11.80 5.08 36.39
CA ASN A 133 -12.62 5.17 37.61
C ASN A 133 -11.81 5.65 38.84
N ALA A 134 -12.48 5.83 40.00
CA ALA A 134 -11.87 6.28 41.25
C ALA A 134 -10.75 5.35 41.77
N GLU A 135 -10.79 4.05 41.40
CA GLU A 135 -9.78 3.05 41.78
C GLU A 135 -8.58 3.00 40.82
N LYS A 136 -8.46 3.96 39.90
CA LYS A 136 -7.45 3.99 38.83
C LYS A 136 -7.49 2.76 37.94
N LYS A 137 -8.68 2.27 37.67
CA LYS A 137 -8.94 1.19 36.70
C LYS A 137 -9.61 1.78 35.45
N ALA A 138 -9.19 1.34 34.28
CA ALA A 138 -9.90 1.62 33.04
C ALA A 138 -11.20 0.83 32.98
N GLU A 139 -12.27 1.49 32.60
CA GLU A 139 -13.59 0.87 32.44
C GLU A 139 -14.21 1.25 31.10
N TYR A 140 -15.02 0.35 30.55
CA TYR A 140 -15.78 0.58 29.34
C TYR A 140 -17.05 1.35 29.67
N THR A 141 -17.29 2.45 28.98
CA THR A 141 -18.42 3.37 29.24
C THR A 141 -19.73 2.95 28.61
N GLY A 142 -19.70 1.98 27.68
CA GLY A 142 -20.85 1.62 26.85
C GLY A 142 -20.87 2.30 25.49
N ALA A 143 -20.02 3.31 25.25
CA ALA A 143 -19.96 4.01 23.97
C ALA A 143 -19.39 3.11 22.84
N PRO A 144 -19.89 3.24 21.60
CA PRO A 144 -19.39 2.49 20.48
C PRO A 144 -17.95 2.91 20.11
N LEU A 145 -17.20 2.00 19.51
CA LEU A 145 -15.90 2.35 18.90
C LEU A 145 -16.12 3.35 17.76
N PRO A 146 -15.24 4.33 17.60
CA PRO A 146 -15.30 5.29 16.50
C PRO A 146 -15.24 4.62 15.12
N GLU A 147 -15.95 5.18 14.15
CA GLU A 147 -16.04 4.66 12.78
C GLU A 147 -14.67 4.50 12.09
N ARG A 148 -13.68 5.32 12.45
CA ARG A 148 -12.31 5.21 11.92
C ARG A 148 -11.71 3.81 12.05
N PHE A 149 -12.07 3.04 13.09
CA PHE A 149 -11.59 1.66 13.24
C PHE A 149 -12.23 0.73 12.22
N ALA A 150 -13.52 0.91 11.91
CA ALA A 150 -14.19 0.13 10.87
C ALA A 150 -13.63 0.45 9.47
N VAL A 151 -13.38 1.73 9.19
CA VAL A 151 -12.75 2.18 7.95
C VAL A 151 -11.34 1.60 7.81
N ALA A 152 -10.49 1.75 8.84
CA ALA A 152 -9.13 1.22 8.83
C ALA A 152 -9.11 -0.31 8.63
N LYS A 153 -10.01 -1.03 9.26
CA LYS A 153 -10.16 -2.49 9.11
C LYS A 153 -10.54 -2.88 7.68
N SER A 154 -11.46 -2.11 7.06
CA SER A 154 -11.84 -2.30 5.67
C SER A 154 -10.65 -2.08 4.71
N LEU A 155 -9.84 -1.05 4.94
CA LEU A 155 -8.64 -0.77 4.14
C LEU A 155 -7.58 -1.87 4.30
N ILE A 156 -7.32 -2.32 5.54
CA ILE A 156 -6.40 -3.42 5.81
C ILE A 156 -6.87 -4.70 5.12
N LYS A 157 -8.18 -4.99 5.16
CA LYS A 157 -8.77 -6.13 4.47
C LYS A 157 -8.56 -6.04 2.96
N LYS A 158 -8.88 -4.91 2.33
CA LYS A 158 -8.62 -4.69 0.90
C LYS A 158 -7.15 -4.90 0.54
N ALA A 159 -6.23 -4.35 1.33
CA ALA A 159 -4.80 -4.51 1.12
C ALA A 159 -4.30 -5.95 1.33
N SER A 160 -5.02 -6.78 2.11
CA SER A 160 -4.69 -8.20 2.31
C SER A 160 -5.18 -9.11 1.19
N GLU A 161 -6.22 -8.70 0.46
CA GLU A 161 -6.85 -9.49 -0.61
C GLU A 161 -6.25 -9.23 -1.99
N ALA A 162 -5.48 -8.15 -2.16
CA ALA A 162 -4.88 -7.77 -3.43
C ALA A 162 -3.35 -7.86 -3.39
N GLU A 163 -2.74 -8.54 -4.36
CA GLU A 163 -1.27 -8.53 -4.53
C GLU A 163 -0.74 -7.12 -4.84
N ASN A 164 -1.58 -6.25 -5.42
CA ASN A 164 -1.28 -4.85 -5.73
C ASN A 164 -2.52 -4.01 -5.42
N CYS A 165 -2.68 -3.61 -4.16
CA CYS A 165 -3.81 -2.79 -3.75
C CYS A 165 -3.60 -1.34 -4.17
N GLN A 166 -4.40 -0.87 -5.13
CA GLN A 166 -4.53 0.55 -5.42
C GLN A 166 -5.65 1.10 -4.52
N LEU A 167 -5.28 1.98 -3.60
CA LEU A 167 -6.23 2.71 -2.78
C LEU A 167 -6.52 4.04 -3.47
N ASP A 168 -7.78 4.28 -3.81
CA ASP A 168 -8.21 5.59 -4.29
C ASP A 168 -7.98 6.62 -3.19
N ALA A 169 -7.42 7.76 -3.55
CA ALA A 169 -7.28 8.88 -2.63
C ALA A 169 -8.70 9.34 -2.23
N ALA A 170 -9.02 9.23 -0.94
CA ALA A 170 -10.26 9.72 -0.37
C ALA A 170 -10.18 11.23 -0.15
#